data_c3e85e673620136607e139ed43921114
#
_entry.id   c3e85e673620136607e139ed43921114
#
_cell.length_a   1.000
_cell.length_b   1.000
_cell.length_c   1.000
_cell.angle_alpha   90.00
_cell.angle_beta   90.00
_cell.angle_gamma   90.00
#
_symmetry.space_group_name_H-M   'P 1'
#
loop_
_entity.id
_entity.type
_entity.pdbx_description
1 polymer ?
#
loop_
_entity_poly.entity_id
_entity_poly.type
_entity_poly.pdbx_seq_one_letter_code
_entity_poly.pdbx_strand_id
1 'polypeptide(L)'
;RERPAALRLRADVGLYEVHDLLHGPYMGAVDDFVVVRNDGVPAYNLAVVVDDAEQGVDQVVRGDDLLSSAPRQAYLGSLLGLPPVEYGHVPLALNPERRRLAKRDGAVTLEALTAAGWQVADIRAVILRSLDLPGDSLDAALAAFDPSRLPREPWIVDPADLSSTDAAPVPPTG
;
A
#
# COMPACT_ATOMS: atom_id res chain seq x y z
N ARG A 1 -17.31 30.28 15.83
CA ARG A 1 -15.84 30.44 15.75
C ARG A 1 -15.47 30.28 14.27
N GLU A 2 -14.98 31.36 13.66
CA GLU A 2 -14.35 31.26 12.33
C GLU A 2 -13.14 30.39 12.45
N ARG A 3 -13.11 29.30 11.67
CA ARG A 3 -11.91 28.46 11.55
C ARG A 3 -10.92 29.16 10.64
N PRO A 4 -9.60 29.14 10.96
CA PRO A 4 -8.59 29.68 10.06
C PRO A 4 -8.62 28.94 8.71
N ALA A 5 -8.16 29.61 7.65
CA ALA A 5 -8.02 28.98 6.36
C ALA A 5 -6.95 27.86 6.40
N ALA A 6 -7.16 26.77 5.67
CA ALA A 6 -6.13 25.75 5.49
C ALA A 6 -4.95 26.34 4.70
N LEU A 7 -3.73 25.97 5.07
CA LEU A 7 -2.53 26.31 4.31
C LEU A 7 -2.36 25.32 3.16
N ARG A 8 -2.11 25.85 1.97
CA ARG A 8 -1.83 25.06 0.78
C ARG A 8 -0.43 25.31 0.29
N LEU A 9 0.24 24.25 -0.16
CA LEU A 9 1.42 24.38 -0.99
C LEU A 9 0.94 24.93 -2.34
N ARG A 10 1.58 25.98 -2.84
CA ARG A 10 1.44 26.42 -4.21
C ARG A 10 2.49 25.69 -5.04
N ALA A 11 2.04 24.80 -5.90
CA ALA A 11 2.94 24.07 -6.79
C ALA A 11 3.41 24.96 -7.95
N ASP A 12 4.70 24.93 -8.25
CA ASP A 12 5.30 25.60 -9.41
C ASP A 12 5.55 24.61 -10.57
N VAL A 13 5.16 23.35 -10.38
CA VAL A 13 5.19 22.28 -11.40
C VAL A 13 3.79 21.67 -11.55
N GLY A 14 3.45 21.24 -12.77
CA GLY A 14 2.19 20.52 -13.01
C GLY A 14 2.33 19.00 -12.92
N LEU A 15 3.54 18.49 -13.12
CA LEU A 15 3.88 17.07 -13.12
C LEU A 15 5.21 16.86 -12.38
N TYR A 16 5.36 15.71 -11.72
CA TYR A 16 6.60 15.31 -11.08
C TYR A 16 6.82 13.81 -11.27
N GLU A 17 8.05 13.41 -11.57
CA GLU A 17 8.40 12.02 -11.78
C GLU A 17 8.90 11.39 -10.48
N VAL A 18 8.46 10.16 -10.24
CA VAL A 18 9.02 9.26 -9.23
C VAL A 18 9.42 7.96 -9.89
N HIS A 19 10.38 7.26 -9.33
CA HIS A 19 10.70 5.89 -9.71
C HIS A 19 10.05 4.93 -8.72
N ASP A 20 9.26 4.00 -9.26
CA ASP A 20 8.59 2.96 -8.48
C ASP A 20 9.14 1.58 -8.82
N LEU A 21 9.38 0.74 -7.82
CA LEU A 21 9.96 -0.58 -8.01
C LEU A 21 9.11 -1.51 -8.89
N LEU A 22 7.78 -1.37 -8.81
CA LEU A 22 6.85 -2.21 -9.57
C LEU A 22 6.39 -1.54 -10.86
N HIS A 23 6.13 -0.24 -10.83
CA HIS A 23 5.56 0.51 -11.96
C HIS A 23 6.63 1.20 -12.83
N GLY A 24 7.90 1.23 -12.39
CA GLY A 24 8.96 1.94 -13.10
C GLY A 24 8.83 3.45 -12.98
N PRO A 25 9.30 4.22 -13.97
CA PRO A 25 9.13 5.67 -13.99
C PRO A 25 7.66 6.04 -14.05
N TYR A 26 7.18 6.79 -13.05
CA TYR A 26 5.80 7.23 -12.94
C TYR A 26 5.73 8.75 -12.90
N MET A 27 5.11 9.34 -13.91
CA MET A 27 4.85 10.77 -14.01
C MET A 27 3.44 11.08 -13.54
N GLY A 28 3.28 11.76 -12.41
CA GLY A 28 1.97 12.08 -11.86
C GLY A 28 1.75 13.57 -11.64
N ALA A 29 0.48 13.95 -11.55
CA ALA A 29 0.07 15.34 -11.38
C ALA A 29 0.44 15.87 -9.99
N VAL A 30 0.94 17.11 -9.98
CA VAL A 30 1.13 17.91 -8.77
C VAL A 30 0.27 19.16 -8.92
N ASP A 31 -0.68 19.31 -8.02
CA ASP A 31 -1.55 20.47 -7.89
C ASP A 31 -1.31 21.19 -6.56
N ASP A 32 -1.96 22.32 -6.36
CA ASP A 32 -1.97 22.97 -5.06
C ASP A 32 -2.69 22.07 -4.06
N PHE A 33 -2.02 21.60 -3.03
CA PHE A 33 -2.60 20.71 -2.03
C PHE A 33 -2.43 21.22 -0.59
N VAL A 34 -3.33 20.80 0.28
CA VAL A 34 -3.33 21.18 1.69
C VAL A 34 -2.14 20.57 2.41
N VAL A 35 -1.35 21.40 3.08
CA VAL A 35 -0.23 20.98 3.96
C VAL A 35 -0.55 21.16 5.43
N VAL A 36 -1.38 22.18 5.80
CA VAL A 36 -1.93 22.33 7.15
C VAL A 36 -3.42 22.54 7.05
N ARG A 37 -4.16 21.76 7.80
CA ARG A 37 -5.62 21.81 7.86
C ARG A 37 -6.09 23.06 8.60
N ASN A 38 -7.37 23.40 8.41
CA ASN A 38 -8.01 24.55 9.06
C ASN A 38 -8.15 24.43 10.60
N ASP A 39 -7.87 23.26 11.16
CA ASP A 39 -7.78 23.00 12.60
C ASP A 39 -6.34 23.13 13.14
N GLY A 40 -5.37 23.51 12.28
CA GLY A 40 -3.96 23.66 12.61
C GLY A 40 -3.16 22.35 12.59
N VAL A 41 -3.79 21.22 12.27
CA VAL A 41 -3.13 19.92 12.21
C VAL A 41 -2.44 19.74 10.84
N PRO A 42 -1.18 19.23 10.78
CA PRO A 42 -0.55 18.86 9.53
C PRO A 42 -1.44 17.92 8.72
N ALA A 43 -1.52 18.14 7.41
CA ALA A 43 -2.21 17.23 6.52
C ALA A 43 -1.33 15.98 6.27
N TYR A 44 -1.97 14.86 5.90
CA TYR A 44 -1.31 13.57 5.72
C TYR A 44 -0.02 13.66 4.89
N ASN A 45 -0.06 14.34 3.74
CA ASN A 45 1.11 14.44 2.86
C ASN A 45 2.30 15.15 3.52
N LEU A 46 2.06 16.17 4.36
CA LEU A 46 3.16 16.82 5.08
C LEU A 46 3.65 15.94 6.23
N ALA A 47 2.74 15.37 7.01
CA ALA A 47 3.11 14.55 8.16
C ALA A 47 3.96 13.35 7.72
N VAL A 48 3.48 12.55 6.74
CA VAL A 48 4.19 11.35 6.31
C VAL A 48 5.58 11.66 5.73
N VAL A 49 5.73 12.73 4.94
CA VAL A 49 7.02 13.08 4.34
C VAL A 49 8.04 13.52 5.39
N VAL A 50 7.61 14.28 6.39
CA VAL A 50 8.50 14.74 7.47
C VAL A 50 8.82 13.61 8.43
N ASP A 51 7.80 12.86 8.87
CA ASP A 51 7.96 11.76 9.82
C ASP A 51 8.85 10.65 9.25
N ASP A 52 8.66 10.28 7.97
CA ASP A 52 9.49 9.29 7.28
C ASP A 52 10.96 9.75 7.22
N ALA A 53 11.20 11.01 6.87
CA ALA A 53 12.54 11.56 6.83
C ALA A 53 13.21 11.61 8.21
N GLU A 54 12.48 12.01 9.25
CA GLU A 54 13.00 12.04 10.64
C GLU A 54 13.31 10.63 11.17
N GLN A 55 12.56 9.63 10.72
CA GLN A 55 12.76 8.22 11.08
C GLN A 55 13.81 7.52 10.22
N GLY A 56 14.34 8.19 9.20
CA GLY A 56 15.34 7.62 8.29
C GLY A 56 14.76 6.56 7.35
N VAL A 57 13.47 6.68 7.00
CA VAL A 57 12.83 5.82 6.00
C VAL A 57 13.40 6.17 4.63
N ASP A 58 13.98 5.18 3.96
CA ASP A 58 14.56 5.29 2.62
C ASP A 58 13.72 4.59 1.55
N GLN A 59 12.79 3.70 1.96
CA GLN A 59 11.89 2.98 1.06
C GLN A 59 10.44 2.95 1.58
N VAL A 60 9.48 3.35 0.75
CA VAL A 60 8.04 3.39 1.07
C VAL A 60 7.31 2.31 0.27
N VAL A 61 6.89 1.23 0.95
CA VAL A 61 6.07 0.17 0.35
C VAL A 61 4.63 0.29 0.83
N ARG A 62 3.67 0.39 -0.12
CA ARG A 62 2.25 0.58 0.19
C ARG A 62 1.34 0.15 -0.96
N GLY A 63 0.03 0.21 -0.77
CA GLY A 63 -0.94 -0.12 -1.82
C GLY A 63 -0.88 0.86 -3.01
N ASP A 64 -1.14 0.36 -4.21
CA ASP A 64 -1.08 1.08 -5.48
C ASP A 64 -2.17 2.16 -5.63
N ASP A 65 -3.20 2.13 -4.79
CA ASP A 65 -4.18 3.21 -4.67
C ASP A 65 -3.56 4.54 -4.20
N LEU A 66 -2.35 4.51 -3.64
CA LEU A 66 -1.58 5.68 -3.25
C LEU A 66 -0.49 6.07 -4.26
N LEU A 67 -0.34 5.35 -5.37
CA LEU A 67 0.65 5.66 -6.40
C LEU A 67 0.51 7.11 -6.90
N SER A 68 -0.70 7.56 -7.15
CA SER A 68 -0.97 8.93 -7.59
C SER A 68 -0.60 10.02 -6.56
N SER A 69 -0.35 9.65 -5.31
CA SER A 69 0.09 10.58 -4.26
C SER A 69 1.60 10.72 -4.18
N ALA A 70 2.35 9.73 -4.68
CA ALA A 70 3.81 9.71 -4.60
C ALA A 70 4.47 10.94 -5.26
N PRO A 71 4.06 11.42 -6.46
CA PRO A 71 4.61 12.63 -7.05
C PRO A 71 4.46 13.88 -6.17
N ARG A 72 3.30 14.06 -5.51
CA ARG A 72 3.09 15.18 -4.58
C ARG A 72 4.02 15.10 -3.36
N GLN A 73 4.19 13.90 -2.82
CA GLN A 73 5.03 13.66 -1.65
C GLN A 73 6.51 13.82 -1.99
N ALA A 74 6.96 13.27 -3.10
CA ALA A 74 8.34 13.44 -3.57
C ALA A 74 8.68 14.90 -3.89
N TYR A 75 7.75 15.61 -4.55
CA TYR A 75 7.91 17.04 -4.80
C TYR A 75 7.99 17.84 -3.49
N LEU A 76 7.10 17.56 -2.52
CA LEU A 76 7.15 18.20 -1.21
C LEU A 76 8.48 17.92 -0.49
N GLY A 77 8.96 16.68 -0.51
CA GLY A 77 10.25 16.30 0.06
C GLY A 77 11.40 17.08 -0.58
N SER A 78 11.38 17.23 -1.90
CA SER A 78 12.40 18.01 -2.63
C SER A 78 12.40 19.49 -2.23
N LEU A 79 11.25 20.10 -2.03
CA LEU A 79 11.13 21.49 -1.56
C LEU A 79 11.62 21.68 -0.14
N LEU A 80 11.48 20.66 0.70
CA LEU A 80 11.97 20.66 2.08
C LEU A 80 13.44 20.28 2.19
N GLY A 81 14.11 19.93 1.08
CA GLY A 81 15.50 19.49 1.08
C GLY A 81 15.73 18.15 1.75
N LEU A 82 14.67 17.29 1.82
CA LEU A 82 14.74 15.96 2.41
C LEU A 82 15.36 14.96 1.43
N PRO A 83 15.97 13.88 1.94
CA PRO A 83 16.47 12.80 1.10
C PRO A 83 15.33 12.20 0.26
N PRO A 84 15.59 11.81 -1.01
CA PRO A 84 14.60 11.10 -1.79
C PRO A 84 14.36 9.70 -1.22
N VAL A 85 13.12 9.23 -1.30
CA VAL A 85 12.74 7.86 -0.94
C VAL A 85 12.47 7.04 -2.19
N GLU A 86 12.72 5.73 -2.12
CA GLU A 86 12.31 4.77 -3.14
C GLU A 86 10.85 4.35 -2.89
N TYR A 87 10.05 4.24 -3.94
CA TYR A 87 8.66 3.81 -3.83
C TYR A 87 8.46 2.39 -4.35
N GLY A 88 7.58 1.63 -3.68
CA GLY A 88 7.11 0.33 -4.14
C GLY A 88 5.60 0.24 -3.91
N HIS A 89 4.80 0.44 -4.98
CA HIS A 89 3.35 0.35 -4.90
C HIS A 89 2.90 -1.05 -5.30
N VAL A 90 2.37 -1.80 -4.33
CA VAL A 90 1.91 -3.18 -4.50
C VAL A 90 0.41 -3.24 -4.76
N PRO A 91 -0.09 -4.23 -5.54
CA PRO A 91 -1.50 -4.41 -5.80
C PRO A 91 -2.32 -4.60 -4.53
N LEU A 92 -3.58 -4.17 -4.58
CA LEU A 92 -4.52 -4.32 -3.48
C LEU A 92 -5.11 -5.73 -3.42
N ALA A 93 -5.50 -6.16 -2.21
CA ALA A 93 -6.47 -7.23 -2.05
C ALA A 93 -7.89 -6.65 -2.14
N LEU A 94 -8.68 -7.15 -3.08
CA LEU A 94 -10.04 -6.68 -3.37
C LEU A 94 -11.04 -7.82 -3.18
N ASN A 95 -12.30 -7.47 -2.90
CA ASN A 95 -13.39 -8.43 -2.91
C ASN A 95 -13.81 -8.80 -4.36
N PRO A 96 -14.70 -9.80 -4.56
CA PRO A 96 -15.15 -10.19 -5.91
C PRO A 96 -15.78 -9.05 -6.73
N GLU A 97 -16.36 -8.04 -6.09
CA GLU A 97 -16.87 -6.82 -6.74
C GLU A 97 -15.78 -5.79 -7.02
N ARG A 98 -14.49 -6.17 -6.88
CA ARG A 98 -13.31 -5.31 -7.08
C ARG A 98 -13.28 -4.05 -6.20
N ARG A 99 -13.85 -4.15 -5.00
CA ARG A 99 -13.77 -3.11 -3.97
C ARG A 99 -12.76 -3.50 -2.91
N ARG A 100 -12.10 -2.52 -2.30
CA ARG A 100 -11.19 -2.75 -1.18
C ARG A 100 -11.89 -3.52 -0.06
N LEU A 101 -11.21 -4.52 0.48
CA LEU A 101 -11.68 -5.24 1.66
C LEU A 101 -11.88 -4.25 2.81
N ALA A 102 -13.10 -4.11 3.30
CA ALA A 102 -13.44 -3.19 4.37
C ALA A 102 -14.05 -3.97 5.55
N LYS A 103 -13.90 -3.43 6.75
CA LYS A 103 -14.42 -4.06 7.98
C LYS A 103 -15.94 -4.36 7.91
N ARG A 104 -16.70 -3.58 7.15
CA ARG A 104 -18.15 -3.75 6.95
C ARG A 104 -18.52 -4.90 5.98
N ASP A 105 -17.57 -5.38 5.18
CA ASP A 105 -17.81 -6.43 4.18
C ASP A 105 -17.52 -7.84 4.75
N GLY A 106 -17.53 -7.99 6.08
CA GLY A 106 -17.10 -9.21 6.76
C GLY A 106 -15.58 -9.22 6.91
N ALA A 107 -15.07 -8.45 7.87
CA ALA A 107 -13.62 -8.32 8.04
C ALA A 107 -12.97 -9.69 8.24
N VAL A 108 -12.13 -10.07 7.31
CA VAL A 108 -11.21 -11.18 7.49
C VAL A 108 -10.12 -10.70 8.47
N THR A 109 -10.30 -11.03 9.75
CA THR A 109 -9.29 -10.77 10.77
C THR A 109 -8.55 -12.06 11.10
N LEU A 110 -7.32 -11.96 11.58
CA LEU A 110 -6.58 -13.13 12.05
C LEU A 110 -7.36 -13.89 13.14
N GLU A 111 -8.05 -13.16 14.01
CA GLU A 111 -8.89 -13.74 15.05
C GLU A 111 -10.06 -14.56 14.46
N ALA A 112 -10.76 -14.02 13.46
CA ALA A 112 -11.85 -14.72 12.78
C ALA A 112 -11.36 -15.96 12.04
N LEU A 113 -10.23 -15.88 11.34
CA LEU A 113 -9.62 -17.03 10.68
C LEU A 113 -9.21 -18.11 11.68
N THR A 114 -8.58 -17.73 12.79
CA THR A 114 -8.19 -18.67 13.83
C THR A 114 -9.42 -19.34 14.45
N ALA A 115 -10.49 -18.58 14.70
CA ALA A 115 -11.76 -19.12 15.19
C ALA A 115 -12.43 -20.08 14.20
N ALA A 116 -12.22 -19.87 12.89
CA ALA A 116 -12.63 -20.79 11.82
C ALA A 116 -11.70 -22.00 11.62
N GLY A 117 -10.66 -22.14 12.45
CA GLY A 117 -9.74 -23.30 12.44
C GLY A 117 -8.47 -23.13 11.61
N TRP A 118 -8.26 -21.96 10.97
CA TRP A 118 -7.05 -21.68 10.21
C TRP A 118 -5.82 -21.62 11.11
N GLN A 119 -4.74 -22.26 10.68
CA GLN A 119 -3.46 -22.12 11.34
C GLN A 119 -2.68 -20.92 10.77
N VAL A 120 -1.81 -20.35 11.58
CA VAL A 120 -0.95 -19.23 11.12
C VAL A 120 -0.15 -19.59 9.86
N ALA A 121 0.27 -20.85 9.75
CA ALA A 121 0.99 -21.35 8.58
C ALA A 121 0.15 -21.29 7.30
N ASP A 122 -1.16 -21.63 7.40
CA ASP A 122 -2.08 -21.61 6.25
C ASP A 122 -2.33 -20.18 5.78
N ILE A 123 -2.58 -19.26 6.72
CA ILE A 123 -2.78 -17.84 6.45
C ILE A 123 -1.54 -17.26 5.75
N ARG A 124 -0.35 -17.54 6.30
CA ARG A 124 0.90 -17.13 5.68
C ARG A 124 1.06 -17.69 4.27
N ALA A 125 0.78 -18.98 4.08
CA ALA A 125 0.90 -19.63 2.79
C ALA A 125 -0.02 -19.01 1.73
N VAL A 126 -1.24 -18.63 2.10
CA VAL A 126 -2.18 -17.92 1.20
C VAL A 126 -1.64 -16.56 0.81
N ILE A 127 -1.13 -15.78 1.77
CA ILE A 127 -0.55 -14.46 1.51
C ILE A 127 0.69 -14.58 0.60
N LEU A 128 1.59 -15.51 0.88
CA LEU A 128 2.80 -15.70 0.07
C LEU A 128 2.45 -16.11 -1.36
N ARG A 129 1.49 -17.02 -1.53
CA ARG A 129 1.02 -17.44 -2.87
C ARG A 129 0.34 -16.31 -3.65
N SER A 130 -0.37 -15.39 -2.98
CA SER A 130 -0.93 -14.22 -3.65
C SER A 130 0.12 -13.28 -4.22
N LEU A 131 1.37 -13.44 -3.80
CA LEU A 131 2.56 -12.73 -4.30
C LEU A 131 3.41 -13.60 -5.24
N ASP A 132 2.89 -14.76 -5.70
CA ASP A 132 3.63 -15.76 -6.49
C ASP A 132 4.91 -16.29 -5.80
N LEU A 133 4.89 -16.31 -4.45
CA LEU A 133 5.99 -16.78 -3.63
C LEU A 133 5.69 -18.17 -3.04
N PRO A 134 6.74 -18.98 -2.77
CA PRO A 134 6.60 -20.25 -2.06
C PRO A 134 5.87 -20.08 -0.72
N GLY A 135 4.84 -20.90 -0.50
CA GLY A 135 4.01 -20.83 0.73
C GLY A 135 4.58 -21.62 1.91
N ASP A 136 5.65 -22.40 1.71
CA ASP A 136 6.13 -23.38 2.70
C ASP A 136 6.78 -22.71 3.91
N SER A 137 7.65 -21.72 3.67
CA SER A 137 8.34 -21.00 4.73
C SER A 137 8.67 -19.55 4.31
N LEU A 138 8.94 -18.69 5.31
CA LEU A 138 9.42 -17.34 5.05
C LEU A 138 10.84 -17.35 4.44
N ASP A 139 11.69 -18.29 4.81
CA ASP A 139 13.04 -18.40 4.27
C ASP A 139 13.01 -18.75 2.77
N ALA A 140 12.13 -19.70 2.39
CA ALA A 140 11.95 -20.06 0.98
C ALA A 140 11.34 -18.87 0.18
N ALA A 141 10.39 -18.17 0.76
CA ALA A 141 9.79 -16.98 0.14
C ALA A 141 10.84 -15.87 -0.04
N LEU A 142 11.65 -15.60 0.99
CA LEU A 142 12.72 -14.60 0.93
C LEU A 142 13.79 -14.96 -0.12
N ALA A 143 14.18 -16.23 -0.19
CA ALA A 143 15.13 -16.69 -1.19
C ALA A 143 14.62 -16.57 -2.64
N ALA A 144 13.30 -16.65 -2.84
CA ALA A 144 12.65 -16.51 -4.13
C ALA A 144 12.19 -15.08 -4.43
N PHE A 145 12.28 -14.17 -3.46
CA PHE A 145 11.75 -12.82 -3.59
C PHE A 145 12.52 -11.99 -4.60
N ASP A 146 11.79 -11.48 -5.57
CA ASP A 146 12.26 -10.50 -6.55
C ASP A 146 11.12 -9.49 -6.77
N PRO A 147 11.28 -8.22 -6.36
CA PRO A 147 10.22 -7.21 -6.49
C PRO A 147 9.77 -7.00 -7.95
N SER A 148 10.64 -7.22 -8.93
CA SER A 148 10.29 -7.09 -10.35
C SER A 148 9.34 -8.17 -10.86
N ARG A 149 9.22 -9.28 -10.13
CA ARG A 149 8.40 -10.45 -10.46
C ARG A 149 7.08 -10.50 -9.69
N LEU A 150 6.85 -9.59 -8.76
CA LEU A 150 5.59 -9.54 -8.03
C LEU A 150 4.40 -9.32 -8.97
N PRO A 151 3.24 -9.96 -8.71
CA PRO A 151 2.02 -9.72 -9.46
C PRO A 151 1.69 -8.23 -9.50
N ARG A 152 1.15 -7.77 -10.63
CA ARG A 152 0.72 -6.37 -10.80
C ARG A 152 -0.80 -6.22 -10.78
N GLU A 153 -1.50 -7.35 -10.86
CA GLU A 153 -2.96 -7.38 -10.78
C GLU A 153 -3.43 -7.50 -9.33
N PRO A 154 -4.56 -6.88 -8.96
CA PRO A 154 -5.13 -7.02 -7.64
C PRO A 154 -5.43 -8.48 -7.30
N TRP A 155 -5.15 -8.86 -6.06
CA TRP A 155 -5.57 -10.15 -5.53
C TRP A 155 -7.08 -10.11 -5.20
N ILE A 156 -7.87 -10.93 -5.88
CA ILE A 156 -9.30 -11.03 -5.61
C ILE A 156 -9.51 -12.08 -4.51
N VAL A 157 -10.12 -11.65 -3.42
CA VAL A 157 -10.36 -12.46 -2.21
C VAL A 157 -11.85 -12.48 -1.93
N ASP A 158 -12.45 -13.67 -1.93
CA ASP A 158 -13.78 -13.85 -1.35
C ASP A 158 -13.64 -14.15 0.16
N PRO A 159 -14.13 -13.28 1.05
CA PRO A 159 -14.10 -13.54 2.48
C PRO A 159 -14.84 -14.84 2.87
N ALA A 160 -15.80 -15.29 2.06
CA ALA A 160 -16.52 -16.54 2.28
C ALA A 160 -15.60 -17.76 2.10
N ASP A 161 -14.69 -17.72 1.14
CA ASP A 161 -13.71 -18.79 0.92
C ASP A 161 -12.73 -18.92 2.08
N LEU A 162 -12.43 -17.81 2.75
CA LEU A 162 -11.54 -17.78 3.90
C LEU A 162 -12.25 -18.15 5.21
N SER A 163 -13.58 -18.11 5.25
CA SER A 163 -14.37 -18.45 6.45
C SER A 163 -14.81 -19.90 6.50
N SER A 164 -14.61 -20.69 5.44
CA SER A 164 -14.96 -22.11 5.40
C SER A 164 -13.79 -22.99 5.83
N THR A 165 -14.05 -23.94 6.74
CA THR A 165 -13.10 -24.96 7.19
C THR A 165 -12.68 -25.93 6.08
N ASP A 166 -13.39 -25.96 4.97
CA ASP A 166 -13.13 -26.82 3.81
C ASP A 166 -12.21 -26.20 2.74
N ALA A 167 -11.84 -24.96 2.91
CA ALA A 167 -10.95 -24.27 1.99
C ALA A 167 -9.47 -24.59 2.24
N ALA A 168 -9.08 -25.86 2.08
CA ALA A 168 -7.70 -26.14 1.76
C ALA A 168 -7.37 -25.36 0.46
N PRO A 169 -6.29 -24.55 0.43
CA PRO A 169 -6.01 -23.70 -0.71
C PRO A 169 -5.87 -24.53 -1.97
N VAL A 170 -6.79 -24.32 -2.92
CA VAL A 170 -6.67 -24.88 -4.27
C VAL A 170 -5.50 -24.17 -4.93
N PRO A 171 -4.47 -24.89 -5.41
CA PRO A 171 -3.36 -24.26 -6.13
C PRO A 171 -3.92 -23.59 -7.38
N PRO A 172 -3.36 -22.43 -7.80
CA PRO A 172 -3.75 -21.82 -9.05
C PRO A 172 -3.55 -22.83 -10.18
N THR A 173 -4.60 -23.11 -10.91
CA THR A 173 -4.53 -23.84 -12.18
C THR A 173 -3.75 -23.01 -13.16
N GLY A 174 -2.59 -23.56 -13.60
CA GLY A 174 -1.64 -22.99 -14.54
C GLY A 174 -2.20 -22.59 -15.90
#